data_033c3f05168a45352c5a7bb8434829d8
#
_entry.id   033c3f05168a45352c5a7bb8434829d8
#
_cell.length_a   1.000
_cell.length_b   1.000
_cell.length_c   1.000
_cell.angle_alpha   90.00
_cell.angle_beta   90.00
_cell.angle_gamma   90.00
#
_symmetry.space_group_name_H-M   'P 1'
#
loop_
_entity.id
_entity.type
_entity.pdbx_description
1 polymer ?
#
loop_
_entity_poly.entity_id
_entity_poly.type
_entity_poly.pdbx_seq_one_letter_code
_entity_poly.pdbx_strand_id
1 'polypeptide(L)'
;MKYGKIRIEDGNFIFSKHMMMNYLPCKDIIWAYKRKEGVEGGAQKQYSTSSLVIITRRKKRYQFEMTDREIQNCIQLMRALNPQMVTGFPQGSRISMQSLPNTRDLGALETEDGRHILPKRLLRSGSLYHISITDQDMLTHEYHLSTVVDFRTRMECLEKPDTIIEGVQYHEIPIVDEETLGITRLGSPTELLRNFKEIPEEFMLKQYESLVHDEYSIKQYARFLDVLLHQN
;
A
#
# COMPACT_ATOMS: atom_id res chain seq x y z
N MET A 1 -19.52 -24.93 -3.69
CA MET A 1 -18.86 -25.13 -5.00
C MET A 1 -17.48 -25.73 -4.82
N LYS A 2 -17.05 -26.64 -5.71
CA LYS A 2 -15.75 -27.34 -5.63
C LYS A 2 -14.80 -26.81 -6.72
N TYR A 3 -13.56 -26.52 -6.34
CA TYR A 3 -12.49 -26.03 -7.22
C TYR A 3 -11.22 -26.86 -6.93
N GLY A 4 -10.93 -27.85 -7.76
CA GLY A 4 -9.79 -28.74 -7.51
C GLY A 4 -9.82 -29.39 -6.11
N LYS A 5 -8.84 -29.07 -5.28
CA LYS A 5 -8.68 -29.54 -3.89
C LYS A 5 -9.40 -28.68 -2.86
N ILE A 6 -10.13 -27.66 -3.31
CA ILE A 6 -10.79 -26.67 -2.47
C ILE A 6 -12.30 -26.76 -2.66
N ARG A 7 -13.05 -26.43 -1.60
CA ARG A 7 -14.49 -26.25 -1.64
C ARG A 7 -14.87 -24.97 -0.91
N ILE A 8 -15.82 -24.23 -1.47
CA ILE A 8 -16.42 -23.08 -0.78
C ILE A 8 -17.87 -23.42 -0.52
N GLU A 9 -18.25 -23.46 0.75
CA GLU A 9 -19.56 -23.84 1.23
C GLU A 9 -19.88 -23.11 2.53
N ASP A 10 -21.10 -22.63 2.67
CA ASP A 10 -21.60 -21.93 3.85
C ASP A 10 -20.66 -20.80 4.34
N GLY A 11 -20.12 -20.02 3.41
CA GLY A 11 -19.21 -18.92 3.72
C GLY A 11 -17.81 -19.34 4.19
N ASN A 12 -17.46 -20.64 4.09
CA ASN A 12 -16.17 -21.17 4.47
C ASN A 12 -15.38 -21.64 3.25
N PHE A 13 -14.10 -21.33 3.25
CA PHE A 13 -13.09 -21.88 2.37
C PHE A 13 -12.54 -23.15 3.01
N ILE A 14 -12.79 -24.30 2.39
CA ILE A 14 -12.52 -25.64 2.94
C ILE A 14 -11.42 -26.31 2.11
N PHE A 15 -10.39 -26.80 2.78
CA PHE A 15 -9.26 -27.47 2.13
C PHE A 15 -8.66 -28.57 3.02
N SER A 16 -8.00 -29.54 2.39
CA SER A 16 -7.27 -30.58 3.12
C SER A 16 -5.81 -30.18 3.29
N LYS A 17 -5.30 -30.30 4.51
CA LYS A 17 -3.89 -30.16 4.86
C LYS A 17 -3.51 -31.21 5.89
N HIS A 18 -2.43 -31.97 5.64
CA HIS A 18 -1.99 -33.06 6.52
C HIS A 18 -3.11 -34.07 6.86
N MET A 19 -3.87 -34.49 5.86
CA MET A 19 -5.04 -35.39 5.96
C MET A 19 -6.22 -34.88 6.81
N MET A 20 -6.15 -33.65 7.29
CA MET A 20 -7.24 -33.02 8.04
C MET A 20 -7.95 -31.98 7.19
N MET A 21 -9.27 -31.90 7.35
CA MET A 21 -10.08 -30.85 6.74
C MET A 21 -9.93 -29.57 7.55
N ASN A 22 -9.60 -28.50 6.86
CA ASN A 22 -9.46 -27.17 7.44
C ASN A 22 -10.58 -26.27 6.94
N TYR A 23 -11.15 -25.48 7.83
CA TYR A 23 -12.23 -24.54 7.58
C TYR A 23 -11.72 -23.13 7.86
N LEU A 24 -11.77 -22.27 6.85
CA LEU A 24 -11.37 -20.88 6.95
C LEU A 24 -12.56 -20.02 6.54
N PRO A 25 -13.15 -19.24 7.45
CA PRO A 25 -14.21 -18.31 7.08
C PRO A 25 -13.75 -17.34 5.98
N CYS A 26 -14.52 -17.23 4.90
CA CYS A 26 -14.16 -16.31 3.79
C CYS A 26 -14.02 -14.86 4.26
N LYS A 27 -14.75 -14.44 5.30
CA LYS A 27 -14.63 -13.13 5.94
C LYS A 27 -13.26 -12.85 6.57
N ASP A 28 -12.50 -13.90 6.88
CA ASP A 28 -11.16 -13.79 7.45
C ASP A 28 -10.06 -13.73 6.39
N ILE A 29 -10.40 -13.90 5.11
CA ILE A 29 -9.47 -13.73 4.00
C ILE A 29 -9.43 -12.26 3.65
N ILE A 30 -8.27 -11.63 3.80
CA ILE A 30 -8.10 -10.18 3.52
C ILE A 30 -7.54 -9.92 2.13
N TRP A 31 -6.84 -10.89 1.54
CA TRP A 31 -6.23 -10.74 0.22
C TRP A 31 -6.18 -12.09 -0.50
N ALA A 32 -6.54 -12.08 -1.79
CA ALA A 32 -6.45 -13.24 -2.68
C ALA A 32 -5.90 -12.85 -4.05
N TYR A 33 -4.95 -13.60 -4.56
CA TYR A 33 -4.35 -13.35 -5.86
C TYR A 33 -3.87 -14.63 -6.55
N LYS A 34 -3.69 -14.52 -7.89
CA LYS A 34 -3.07 -15.56 -8.69
C LYS A 34 -1.56 -15.33 -8.74
N ARG A 35 -0.79 -16.37 -8.43
CA ARG A 35 0.66 -16.43 -8.63
C ARG A 35 0.98 -17.41 -9.76
N LYS A 36 1.85 -17.01 -10.67
CA LYS A 36 2.44 -17.89 -11.68
C LYS A 36 3.89 -18.14 -11.31
N GLU A 37 4.28 -19.41 -11.26
CA GLU A 37 5.66 -19.82 -11.07
C GLU A 37 6.14 -20.49 -12.35
N GLY A 38 7.19 -19.93 -12.98
CA GLY A 38 7.88 -20.55 -14.09
C GLY A 38 8.89 -21.56 -13.52
N VAL A 39 8.88 -22.80 -14.04
CA VAL A 39 9.99 -23.71 -13.82
C VAL A 39 10.92 -23.53 -15.01
N GLU A 40 12.10 -22.99 -14.80
CA GLU A 40 13.18 -23.00 -15.78
C GLU A 40 13.68 -24.46 -15.92
N GLY A 41 13.10 -25.16 -16.87
CA GLY A 41 13.60 -26.46 -17.32
C GLY A 41 14.43 -26.24 -18.56
N GLY A 42 15.67 -26.76 -18.58
CA GLY A 42 16.57 -26.61 -19.68
C GLY A 42 15.94 -26.93 -21.05
N ALA A 43 16.27 -26.14 -22.03
CA ALA A 43 16.12 -26.21 -23.49
C ALA A 43 14.77 -26.59 -24.14
N GLN A 44 13.79 -27.18 -23.46
CA GLN A 44 12.48 -27.50 -24.05
C GLN A 44 11.39 -27.64 -23.00
N LYS A 45 10.42 -26.70 -23.02
CA LYS A 45 9.17 -26.55 -22.29
C LYS A 45 9.29 -25.80 -20.96
N GLN A 46 8.91 -24.52 -21.02
CA GLN A 46 8.49 -23.75 -19.84
C GLN A 46 7.16 -24.31 -19.34
N TYR A 47 7.17 -24.97 -18.20
CA TYR A 47 5.95 -25.29 -17.46
C TYR A 47 5.67 -24.14 -16.51
N SER A 48 4.56 -23.44 -16.67
CA SER A 48 4.09 -22.48 -15.68
C SER A 48 2.98 -23.12 -14.85
N THR A 49 3.17 -23.19 -13.54
CA THR A 49 2.13 -23.57 -12.60
C THR A 49 1.43 -22.32 -12.08
N SER A 50 0.10 -22.37 -12.05
CA SER A 50 -0.70 -21.29 -11.46
C SER A 50 -1.18 -21.70 -10.08
N SER A 51 -1.11 -20.77 -9.14
CA SER A 51 -1.56 -20.99 -7.77
C SER A 51 -2.47 -19.88 -7.31
N LEU A 52 -3.52 -20.24 -6.57
CA LEU A 52 -4.27 -19.30 -5.75
C LEU A 52 -3.51 -19.09 -4.45
N VAL A 53 -3.17 -17.84 -4.15
CA VAL A 53 -2.62 -17.44 -2.86
C VAL A 53 -3.69 -16.67 -2.09
N ILE A 54 -3.90 -17.04 -0.84
CA ILE A 54 -4.78 -16.32 0.09
C ILE A 54 -4.02 -15.94 1.35
N ILE A 55 -4.33 -14.75 1.85
CA ILE A 55 -3.78 -14.22 3.10
C ILE A 55 -4.95 -13.90 4.03
N THR A 56 -4.83 -14.35 5.25
CA THR A 56 -5.87 -14.18 6.27
C THR A 56 -5.60 -12.96 7.14
N ARG A 57 -6.64 -12.52 7.88
CA ARG A 57 -6.55 -11.46 8.90
C ARG A 57 -5.46 -11.73 9.95
N ARG A 58 -5.17 -13.01 10.23
CA ARG A 58 -4.07 -13.44 11.13
C ARG A 58 -2.72 -13.50 10.43
N LYS A 59 -2.57 -12.88 9.25
CA LYS A 59 -1.33 -12.85 8.45
C LYS A 59 -0.85 -14.24 8.00
N LYS A 60 -1.69 -15.29 8.06
CA LYS A 60 -1.35 -16.62 7.55
C LYS A 60 -1.53 -16.66 6.04
N ARG A 61 -0.52 -17.18 5.34
CA ARG A 61 -0.52 -17.40 3.89
C ARG A 61 -0.80 -18.86 3.59
N TYR A 62 -1.68 -19.08 2.61
CA TYR A 62 -1.96 -20.38 2.03
C TYR A 62 -1.82 -20.30 0.51
N GLN A 63 -1.34 -21.37 -0.11
CA GLN A 63 -1.13 -21.45 -1.55
C GLN A 63 -1.69 -22.77 -2.06
N PHE A 64 -2.47 -22.72 -3.16
CA PHE A 64 -3.15 -23.86 -3.74
C PHE A 64 -2.92 -23.86 -5.24
N GLU A 65 -2.30 -24.91 -5.75
CA GLU A 65 -2.12 -25.12 -7.18
C GLU A 65 -3.46 -25.44 -7.82
N MET A 66 -3.84 -24.67 -8.84
CA MET A 66 -5.13 -24.74 -9.50
C MET A 66 -5.01 -24.20 -10.92
N THR A 67 -5.97 -24.54 -11.79
CA THR A 67 -6.07 -23.94 -13.11
C THR A 67 -6.45 -22.44 -13.04
N ASP A 68 -6.06 -21.66 -14.04
CA ASP A 68 -6.39 -20.24 -14.14
C ASP A 68 -7.89 -19.98 -14.02
N ARG A 69 -8.71 -20.82 -14.64
CA ARG A 69 -10.18 -20.72 -14.60
C ARG A 69 -10.74 -21.00 -13.21
N GLU A 70 -10.23 -22.01 -12.51
CA GLU A 70 -10.64 -22.32 -11.14
C GLU A 70 -10.26 -21.18 -10.19
N ILE A 71 -9.05 -20.60 -10.35
CA ILE A 71 -8.60 -19.46 -9.54
C ILE A 71 -9.53 -18.26 -9.73
N GLN A 72 -9.86 -17.92 -10.98
CA GLN A 72 -10.77 -16.79 -11.27
C GLN A 72 -12.14 -16.98 -10.65
N ASN A 73 -12.75 -18.17 -10.85
CA ASN A 73 -14.06 -18.48 -10.29
C ASN A 73 -14.05 -18.49 -8.76
N CYS A 74 -12.98 -19.02 -8.16
CA CYS A 74 -12.81 -19.07 -6.71
C CYS A 74 -12.70 -17.64 -6.13
N ILE A 75 -11.87 -16.79 -6.71
CA ILE A 75 -11.70 -15.38 -6.29
C ILE A 75 -13.03 -14.63 -6.44
N GLN A 76 -13.75 -14.80 -7.54
CA GLN A 76 -15.03 -14.14 -7.77
C GLN A 76 -16.07 -14.53 -6.71
N LEU A 77 -16.16 -15.82 -6.36
CA LEU A 77 -17.08 -16.29 -5.32
C LEU A 77 -16.66 -15.76 -3.93
N MET A 78 -15.37 -15.83 -3.61
CA MET A 78 -14.87 -15.29 -2.33
C MET A 78 -15.14 -13.78 -2.21
N ARG A 79 -14.98 -13.02 -3.30
CA ARG A 79 -15.28 -11.58 -3.33
C ARG A 79 -16.77 -11.30 -3.12
N ALA A 80 -17.66 -12.13 -3.66
CA ALA A 80 -19.09 -12.00 -3.41
C ALA A 80 -19.46 -12.27 -1.94
N LEU A 81 -18.75 -13.18 -1.27
CA LEU A 81 -18.91 -13.51 0.15
C LEU A 81 -18.20 -12.54 1.09
N ASN A 82 -17.16 -11.88 0.61
CA ASN A 82 -16.37 -10.90 1.35
C ASN A 82 -15.96 -9.73 0.43
N PRO A 83 -16.80 -8.72 0.24
CA PRO A 83 -16.52 -7.55 -0.61
C PRO A 83 -15.30 -6.74 -0.16
N GLN A 84 -14.92 -6.82 1.12
CA GLN A 84 -13.76 -6.14 1.69
C GLN A 84 -12.42 -6.78 1.29
N MET A 85 -12.46 -8.01 0.77
CA MET A 85 -11.25 -8.72 0.35
C MET A 85 -10.59 -8.04 -0.84
N VAL A 86 -9.29 -7.79 -0.75
CA VAL A 86 -8.50 -7.31 -1.88
C VAL A 86 -8.23 -8.46 -2.84
N THR A 87 -8.32 -8.20 -4.13
CA THR A 87 -8.04 -9.20 -5.18
C THR A 87 -6.96 -8.70 -6.13
N GLY A 88 -6.07 -9.62 -6.54
CA GLY A 88 -4.96 -9.28 -7.44
C GLY A 88 -3.89 -8.42 -6.75
N PHE A 89 -3.21 -7.61 -7.55
CA PHE A 89 -2.13 -6.74 -7.10
C PHE A 89 -2.53 -5.28 -7.30
N PRO A 90 -2.96 -4.56 -6.26
CA PRO A 90 -3.28 -3.13 -6.35
C PRO A 90 -2.03 -2.25 -6.49
N GLN A 91 -0.84 -2.83 -6.60
CA GLN A 91 0.46 -2.18 -6.61
C GLN A 91 0.46 -0.91 -7.45
N GLY A 92 0.68 0.23 -6.79
CA GLY A 92 0.71 1.53 -7.42
C GLY A 92 -0.61 1.96 -8.06
N SER A 93 -1.69 1.19 -7.91
CA SER A 93 -3.01 1.54 -8.44
C SER A 93 -3.49 2.82 -7.81
N ARG A 94 -3.96 3.74 -8.67
CA ARG A 94 -4.57 4.98 -8.21
C ARG A 94 -5.89 4.67 -7.52
N ILE A 95 -6.03 5.18 -6.31
CA ILE A 95 -7.31 5.18 -5.61
C ILE A 95 -8.08 6.41 -6.11
N SER A 96 -9.31 6.19 -6.58
CA SER A 96 -10.15 7.27 -7.08
C SER A 96 -10.73 8.03 -5.90
N MET A 97 -10.19 9.21 -5.64
CA MET A 97 -10.63 10.15 -4.61
C MET A 97 -11.03 11.48 -5.24
N GLN A 98 -11.93 12.22 -4.59
CA GLN A 98 -12.45 13.50 -5.08
C GLN A 98 -11.44 14.63 -4.89
N SER A 99 -10.89 14.75 -3.69
CA SER A 99 -10.02 15.86 -3.24
C SER A 99 -8.57 15.48 -3.09
N LEU A 100 -8.22 14.20 -3.09
CA LEU A 100 -6.85 13.70 -2.96
C LEU A 100 -6.36 13.09 -4.28
N PRO A 101 -5.94 13.91 -5.24
CA PRO A 101 -5.37 13.41 -6.48
C PRO A 101 -4.06 12.66 -6.18
N ASN A 102 -3.78 11.62 -6.98
CA ASN A 102 -2.54 10.84 -6.85
C ASN A 102 -2.43 9.94 -5.60
N THR A 103 -3.54 9.68 -4.91
CA THR A 103 -3.56 8.67 -3.84
C THR A 103 -3.37 7.28 -4.42
N ARG A 104 -2.49 6.49 -3.80
CA ARG A 104 -2.12 5.14 -4.23
C ARG A 104 -1.96 4.20 -3.05
N ASP A 105 -2.35 2.95 -3.27
CA ASP A 105 -2.05 1.86 -2.35
C ASP A 105 -0.67 1.27 -2.69
N LEU A 106 0.25 1.26 -1.72
CA LEU A 106 1.57 0.65 -1.85
C LEU A 106 1.55 -0.85 -1.55
N GLY A 107 0.38 -1.41 -1.32
CA GLY A 107 0.19 -2.85 -1.14
C GLY A 107 0.63 -3.65 -2.36
N ALA A 108 1.02 -4.89 -2.11
CA ALA A 108 1.56 -5.83 -3.08
C ALA A 108 2.93 -5.48 -3.69
N LEU A 109 3.60 -4.41 -3.22
CA LEU A 109 5.03 -4.23 -3.51
C LEU A 109 5.80 -5.41 -2.95
N GLU A 110 6.67 -5.98 -3.76
CA GLU A 110 7.53 -7.09 -3.38
C GLU A 110 8.76 -6.58 -2.64
N THR A 111 9.09 -7.23 -1.54
CA THR A 111 10.31 -6.99 -0.78
C THR A 111 11.43 -7.87 -1.33
N GLU A 112 12.69 -7.54 -1.03
CA GLU A 112 13.88 -8.27 -1.50
C GLU A 112 13.84 -9.78 -1.18
N ASP A 113 13.25 -10.16 -0.05
CA ASP A 113 13.05 -11.54 0.37
C ASP A 113 11.80 -12.21 -0.22
N GLY A 114 11.15 -11.60 -1.22
CA GLY A 114 9.99 -12.13 -1.93
C GLY A 114 8.67 -12.09 -1.15
N ARG A 115 8.62 -11.40 -0.03
CA ARG A 115 7.36 -11.06 0.66
C ARG A 115 6.69 -9.87 -0.01
N HIS A 116 5.49 -9.56 0.39
CA HIS A 116 4.72 -8.45 -0.17
C HIS A 116 4.14 -7.60 0.97
N ILE A 117 4.10 -6.29 0.75
CA ILE A 117 3.34 -5.38 1.61
C ILE A 117 1.86 -5.74 1.49
N LEU A 118 1.16 -5.84 2.61
CA LEU A 118 -0.28 -6.09 2.59
C LEU A 118 -1.03 -4.89 1.98
N PRO A 119 -1.98 -5.14 1.06
CA PRO A 119 -2.84 -4.09 0.54
C PRO A 119 -3.64 -3.38 1.65
N LYS A 120 -3.99 -2.13 1.40
CA LYS A 120 -4.72 -1.25 2.33
C LYS A 120 -3.99 -0.98 3.66
N ARG A 121 -2.68 -1.17 3.70
CA ARG A 121 -1.88 -0.92 4.92
C ARG A 121 -0.99 0.31 4.81
N LEU A 122 -0.50 0.59 3.63
CA LEU A 122 0.38 1.72 3.38
C LEU A 122 -0.11 2.46 2.15
N LEU A 123 -0.61 3.66 2.37
CA LEU A 123 -1.08 4.55 1.31
C LEU A 123 -0.11 5.72 1.15
N ARG A 124 0.01 6.24 -0.05
CA ARG A 124 0.63 7.55 -0.30
C ARG A 124 -0.40 8.49 -0.93
N SER A 125 -0.40 9.74 -0.52
CA SER A 125 -1.28 10.76 -1.08
C SER A 125 -0.57 12.12 -1.12
N GLY A 126 -1.25 13.15 -1.62
CA GLY A 126 -0.95 14.53 -1.31
C GLY A 126 -1.39 14.90 0.12
N SER A 127 -1.26 16.18 0.46
CA SER A 127 -1.73 16.70 1.76
C SER A 127 -3.22 16.52 1.95
N LEU A 128 -3.67 16.38 3.19
CA LEU A 128 -5.09 16.28 3.56
C LEU A 128 -5.75 17.68 3.68
N TYR A 129 -5.12 18.71 3.14
CA TYR A 129 -5.68 20.05 3.11
C TYR A 129 -6.98 20.09 2.33
N HIS A 130 -8.06 20.55 2.96
CA HIS A 130 -9.43 20.59 2.39
C HIS A 130 -9.91 19.24 1.83
N ILE A 131 -9.56 18.15 2.48
CA ILE A 131 -10.08 16.83 2.11
C ILE A 131 -11.61 16.79 2.23
N SER A 132 -12.29 16.24 1.21
CA SER A 132 -13.75 16.09 1.20
C SER A 132 -14.22 15.08 2.26
N ILE A 133 -15.45 15.26 2.74
CA ILE A 133 -16.08 14.32 3.69
C ILE A 133 -16.13 12.91 3.10
N THR A 134 -16.44 12.80 1.81
CA THR A 134 -16.50 11.51 1.10
C THR A 134 -15.13 10.79 1.13
N ASP A 135 -14.04 11.54 0.92
CA ASP A 135 -12.69 10.95 0.97
C ASP A 135 -12.27 10.60 2.41
N GLN A 136 -12.68 11.41 3.41
CA GLN A 136 -12.47 11.07 4.82
C GLN A 136 -13.19 9.76 5.18
N ASP A 137 -14.45 9.62 4.79
CA ASP A 137 -15.24 8.42 5.00
C ASP A 137 -14.60 7.20 4.33
N MET A 138 -14.11 7.35 3.10
CA MET A 138 -13.42 6.28 2.39
C MET A 138 -12.14 5.87 3.12
N LEU A 139 -11.31 6.83 3.54
CA LEU A 139 -10.06 6.55 4.26
C LEU A 139 -10.32 5.85 5.59
N THR A 140 -11.33 6.27 6.34
CA THR A 140 -11.65 5.70 7.66
C THR A 140 -12.34 4.34 7.56
N HIS A 141 -13.37 4.20 6.72
CA HIS A 141 -14.19 2.99 6.68
C HIS A 141 -13.67 1.90 5.73
N GLU A 142 -13.08 2.28 4.57
CA GLU A 142 -12.58 1.29 3.62
C GLU A 142 -11.11 0.95 3.81
N TYR A 143 -10.30 1.95 4.17
CA TYR A 143 -8.86 1.79 4.36
C TYR A 143 -8.45 1.69 5.82
N HIS A 144 -9.36 1.93 6.76
CA HIS A 144 -9.11 1.89 8.20
C HIS A 144 -7.92 2.76 8.61
N LEU A 145 -7.89 3.98 8.08
CA LEU A 145 -6.84 4.95 8.37
C LEU A 145 -6.73 5.18 9.88
N SER A 146 -5.58 4.91 10.43
CA SER A 146 -5.28 5.09 11.85
C SER A 146 -4.16 6.10 12.10
N THR A 147 -3.32 6.32 11.09
CA THR A 147 -2.11 7.14 11.24
C THR A 147 -1.81 7.88 9.96
N VAL A 148 -1.49 9.15 10.10
CA VAL A 148 -0.97 10.02 9.04
C VAL A 148 0.46 10.40 9.41
N VAL A 149 1.36 10.27 8.44
CA VAL A 149 2.73 10.79 8.54
C VAL A 149 2.91 11.86 7.49
N ASP A 150 3.14 13.08 7.94
CA ASP A 150 3.35 14.25 7.09
C ASP A 150 4.85 14.54 6.96
N PHE A 151 5.35 14.43 5.73
CA PHE A 151 6.75 14.68 5.40
C PHE A 151 7.04 16.12 4.97
N ARG A 152 6.00 16.95 4.91
CA ARG A 152 6.13 18.34 4.49
C ARG A 152 6.92 19.16 5.50
N THR A 153 7.49 20.24 5.00
CA THR A 153 8.15 21.25 5.84
C THR A 153 7.12 21.93 6.76
N ARG A 154 7.61 22.52 7.84
CA ARG A 154 6.76 23.26 8.78
C ARG A 154 6.03 24.41 8.08
N MET A 155 6.69 25.11 7.17
CA MET A 155 6.09 26.21 6.41
C MET A 155 4.94 25.72 5.53
N GLU A 156 5.10 24.60 4.84
CA GLU A 156 4.03 24.01 4.02
C GLU A 156 2.83 23.59 4.87
N CYS A 157 3.07 23.04 6.07
CA CYS A 157 2.00 22.68 6.99
C CYS A 157 1.25 23.89 7.53
N LEU A 158 1.95 25.02 7.79
CA LEU A 158 1.33 26.27 8.22
C LEU A 158 0.50 26.92 7.11
N GLU A 159 0.98 26.91 5.87
CA GLU A 159 0.24 27.44 4.72
C GLU A 159 -1.00 26.61 4.37
N LYS A 160 -0.88 25.30 4.46
CA LYS A 160 -1.92 24.34 4.08
C LYS A 160 -2.06 23.26 5.14
N PRO A 161 -2.64 23.59 6.31
CA PRO A 161 -2.79 22.61 7.39
C PRO A 161 -3.68 21.47 6.97
N ASP A 162 -3.32 20.25 7.37
CA ASP A 162 -4.15 19.09 7.13
C ASP A 162 -5.48 19.19 7.89
N THR A 163 -6.54 18.74 7.26
CA THR A 163 -7.81 18.52 7.94
C THR A 163 -7.65 17.34 8.91
N ILE A 164 -7.95 17.57 10.17
CA ILE A 164 -7.86 16.55 11.21
C ILE A 164 -9.05 15.60 11.09
N ILE A 165 -8.76 14.32 10.98
CA ILE A 165 -9.75 13.23 10.94
C ILE A 165 -9.83 12.64 12.34
N GLU A 166 -11.02 12.55 12.91
CA GLU A 166 -11.25 12.03 14.26
C GLU A 166 -10.74 10.58 14.40
N GLY A 167 -10.05 10.28 15.48
CA GLY A 167 -9.49 8.95 15.76
C GLY A 167 -8.21 8.61 15.02
N VAL A 168 -7.67 9.52 14.21
CA VAL A 168 -6.42 9.32 13.46
C VAL A 168 -5.26 10.02 14.18
N GLN A 169 -4.13 9.31 14.31
CA GLN A 169 -2.90 9.86 14.86
C GLN A 169 -2.12 10.61 13.78
N TYR A 170 -1.50 11.75 14.12
CA TYR A 170 -0.71 12.55 13.18
C TYR A 170 0.73 12.66 13.67
N HIS A 171 1.66 12.40 12.76
CA HIS A 171 3.10 12.55 12.98
C HIS A 171 3.67 13.50 11.93
N GLU A 172 4.14 14.64 12.39
CA GLU A 172 4.92 15.58 11.56
C GLU A 172 6.38 15.11 11.56
N ILE A 173 6.84 14.68 10.41
CA ILE A 173 8.21 14.17 10.19
C ILE A 173 8.78 14.85 8.95
N PRO A 174 9.12 16.14 9.00
CA PRO A 174 9.64 16.85 7.84
C PRO A 174 10.94 16.21 7.39
N ILE A 175 11.00 15.82 6.12
CA ILE A 175 12.19 15.15 5.54
C ILE A 175 13.26 16.16 5.17
N VAL A 176 12.87 17.40 4.92
CA VAL A 176 13.75 18.48 4.49
C VAL A 176 14.03 19.41 5.66
N ASP A 177 15.30 19.72 5.89
CA ASP A 177 15.70 20.77 6.82
C ASP A 177 15.61 22.15 6.16
N GLU A 178 14.63 22.93 6.60
CA GLU A 178 14.38 24.27 6.06
C GLU A 178 15.56 25.22 6.25
N GLU A 179 16.30 25.08 7.35
CA GLU A 179 17.45 25.94 7.64
C GLU A 179 18.62 25.64 6.70
N THR A 180 18.94 24.38 6.51
CA THR A 180 20.04 23.92 5.65
C THR A 180 19.79 24.25 4.18
N LEU A 181 18.54 24.12 3.70
CA LEU A 181 18.18 24.45 2.32
C LEU A 181 18.00 25.96 2.07
N GLY A 182 18.08 26.80 3.11
CA GLY A 182 17.88 28.23 3.00
C GLY A 182 16.46 28.63 2.57
N ILE A 183 15.48 27.73 2.68
CA ILE A 183 14.08 27.96 2.31
C ILE A 183 13.50 29.14 3.08
N THR A 184 13.88 29.29 4.33
CA THR A 184 13.50 30.45 5.18
C THR A 184 13.94 31.81 4.63
N ARG A 185 14.96 31.84 3.75
CA ARG A 185 15.46 33.06 3.12
C ARG A 185 14.88 33.32 1.73
N LEU A 186 14.37 32.29 1.05
CA LEU A 186 13.94 32.37 -0.35
C LEU A 186 12.41 32.25 -0.54
N GLY A 187 11.65 32.13 0.55
CA GLY A 187 10.22 31.86 0.49
C GLY A 187 9.91 30.36 0.50
N SER A 188 8.61 30.02 0.47
CA SER A 188 8.18 28.63 0.47
C SER A 188 8.65 27.87 -0.78
N PRO A 189 8.79 26.52 -0.73
CA PRO A 189 9.08 25.71 -1.91
C PRO A 189 8.14 25.98 -3.08
N THR A 190 6.89 26.32 -2.79
CA THR A 190 5.86 26.67 -3.78
C THR A 190 6.14 28.02 -4.45
N GLU A 191 6.70 28.98 -3.74
CA GLU A 191 7.11 30.28 -4.29
C GLU A 191 8.39 30.16 -5.12
N LEU A 192 9.35 29.34 -4.68
CA LEU A 192 10.52 29.00 -5.47
C LEU A 192 10.12 28.37 -6.81
N LEU A 193 9.21 27.40 -6.81
CA LEU A 193 8.69 26.76 -8.03
C LEU A 193 7.97 27.74 -8.96
N ARG A 194 7.28 28.76 -8.42
CA ARG A 194 6.62 29.81 -9.23
C ARG A 194 7.61 30.77 -9.87
N ASN A 195 8.73 31.06 -9.23
CA ASN A 195 9.72 32.05 -9.68
C ASN A 195 10.70 31.47 -10.71
N PHE A 196 10.84 30.15 -10.80
CA PHE A 196 11.60 29.46 -11.84
C PHE A 196 10.71 29.14 -13.03
N LYS A 197 10.94 29.75 -14.19
CA LYS A 197 10.28 29.36 -15.45
C LYS A 197 10.66 27.95 -15.89
N GLU A 198 11.87 27.52 -15.58
CA GLU A 198 12.39 26.18 -15.73
C GLU A 198 13.29 25.90 -14.53
N ILE A 199 13.04 24.80 -13.83
CA ILE A 199 13.91 24.36 -12.72
C ILE A 199 15.12 23.68 -13.35
N PRO A 200 16.35 24.17 -13.13
CA PRO A 200 17.53 23.52 -13.67
C PRO A 200 17.62 22.07 -13.21
N GLU A 201 17.90 21.15 -14.13
CA GLU A 201 18.01 19.71 -13.82
C GLU A 201 19.01 19.43 -12.70
N GLU A 202 20.14 20.14 -12.68
CA GLU A 202 21.15 20.07 -11.61
C GLU A 202 20.60 20.46 -10.23
N PHE A 203 19.69 21.43 -10.16
CA PHE A 203 19.05 21.80 -8.91
C PHE A 203 18.15 20.69 -8.40
N MET A 204 17.32 20.10 -9.29
CA MET A 204 16.47 18.98 -8.94
C MET A 204 17.29 17.78 -8.49
N LEU A 205 18.37 17.45 -9.20
CA LEU A 205 19.26 16.33 -8.83
C LEU A 205 19.83 16.51 -7.44
N LYS A 206 20.39 17.71 -7.12
CA LYS A 206 20.89 18.02 -5.79
C LYS A 206 19.83 17.90 -4.70
N GLN A 207 18.58 18.32 -4.99
CA GLN A 207 17.48 18.17 -4.05
C GLN A 207 17.18 16.69 -3.78
N TYR A 208 17.12 15.84 -4.82
CA TYR A 208 16.92 14.41 -4.65
C TYR A 208 18.11 13.74 -3.91
N GLU A 209 19.34 14.15 -4.20
CA GLU A 209 20.53 13.67 -3.50
C GLU A 209 20.45 14.02 -2.01
N SER A 210 20.08 15.26 -1.65
CA SER A 210 19.96 15.67 -0.26
C SER A 210 18.87 14.89 0.48
N LEU A 211 17.73 14.61 -0.14
CA LEU A 211 16.66 13.81 0.45
C LEU A 211 17.11 12.38 0.85
N VAL A 212 18.16 11.87 0.21
CA VAL A 212 18.63 10.47 0.45
C VAL A 212 19.90 10.45 1.29
N HIS A 213 20.79 11.44 1.15
CA HIS A 213 22.13 11.45 1.74
C HIS A 213 22.30 12.40 2.92
N ASP A 214 21.39 13.35 3.11
CA ASP A 214 21.46 14.28 4.23
C ASP A 214 21.22 13.55 5.55
N GLU A 215 22.04 13.80 6.55
CA GLU A 215 21.95 13.19 7.87
C GLU A 215 20.61 13.49 8.56
N TYR A 216 20.09 14.70 8.37
CA TYR A 216 18.77 15.08 8.87
C TYR A 216 17.68 14.22 8.23
N SER A 217 17.64 14.14 6.89
CA SER A 217 16.66 13.33 6.15
C SER A 217 16.72 11.86 6.56
N ILE A 218 17.92 11.29 6.70
CA ILE A 218 18.12 9.91 7.16
C ILE A 218 17.52 9.70 8.56
N LYS A 219 17.72 10.64 9.49
CA LYS A 219 17.13 10.58 10.83
C LYS A 219 15.60 10.63 10.78
N GLN A 220 15.03 11.44 9.90
CA GLN A 220 13.58 11.52 9.75
C GLN A 220 12.99 10.24 9.13
N TYR A 221 13.66 9.64 8.14
CA TYR A 221 13.25 8.32 7.64
C TYR A 221 13.32 7.23 8.72
N ALA A 222 14.34 7.26 9.58
CA ALA A 222 14.41 6.33 10.70
C ALA A 222 13.21 6.49 11.65
N ARG A 223 12.81 7.73 11.96
CA ARG A 223 11.60 8.02 12.75
C ARG A 223 10.33 7.50 12.06
N PHE A 224 10.21 7.69 10.75
CA PHE A 224 9.09 7.15 9.98
C PHE A 224 9.02 5.62 10.06
N LEU A 225 10.16 4.94 9.90
CA LEU A 225 10.22 3.48 10.02
C LEU A 225 9.86 3.01 11.43
N ASP A 226 10.25 3.76 12.46
CA ASP A 226 9.87 3.49 13.85
C ASP A 226 8.35 3.61 14.06
N VAL A 227 7.72 4.64 13.50
CA VAL A 227 6.25 4.75 13.49
C VAL A 227 5.62 3.52 12.84
N LEU A 228 6.12 3.06 11.68
CA LEU A 228 5.58 1.88 10.99
C LEU A 228 5.74 0.58 11.81
N LEU A 229 6.82 0.44 12.54
CA LEU A 229 7.08 -0.74 13.39
C LEU A 229 6.10 -0.84 14.57
N HIS A 230 5.65 0.31 15.09
CA HIS A 230 4.76 0.37 16.25
C HIS A 230 3.27 0.46 15.88
N GLN A 231 2.94 0.44 14.58
CA GLN A 231 1.54 0.34 14.13
C GLN A 231 1.08 -1.12 14.14
N ASN A 232 0.09 -1.44 14.94
CA ASN A 232 -0.52 -2.78 15.08
C ASN A 232 -1.57 -3.08 13.99
#